data_1eac977c233a23c96e425fdf1e96dae5
#
_entry.id   1eac977c233a23c96e425fdf1e96dae5
#
_cell.length_a   1.000
_cell.length_b   1.000
_cell.length_c   1.000
_cell.angle_alpha   90.00
_cell.angle_beta   90.00
_cell.angle_gamma   90.00
#
_symmetry.space_group_name_H-M   'P 1'
#
loop_
_entity.id
_entity.type
_entity.pdbx_description
1 polymer ?
#
loop_
_entity_poly.entity_id
_entity_poly.type
_entity_poly.pdbx_seq_one_letter_code
_entity_poly.pdbx_strand_id
1 'polypeptide(L)'
;MDLTIPAALNRLSAGGSAMKSMTSWWKKSRGDSRALIGELKDNLTYLDMVALDNVPLGDVAEKLSVVEYKRLAREGFGFNTLKRAKIEKYPSLGGTDLESWGGKETEELLVAIYDKVNEIKLRFPHVGNSKNYRWDIRVNNIRKRIWLLLKHVNG
;
A
#
# COMPACT_ATOMS: atom_id res chain seq x y z
N MET A 1 -8.43 -12.24 4.47
CA MET A 1 -7.14 -11.99 3.83
C MET A 1 -6.04 -12.14 4.88
N ASP A 2 -5.33 -13.24 4.79
CA ASP A 2 -4.34 -13.58 5.80
C ASP A 2 -2.95 -13.22 5.28
N LEU A 3 -2.55 -11.98 5.52
CA LEU A 3 -1.27 -11.44 5.08
C LEU A 3 -0.35 -11.26 6.27
N THR A 4 0.65 -12.13 6.39
CA THR A 4 1.60 -12.10 7.50
C THR A 4 2.71 -11.08 7.26
N ILE A 5 2.35 -9.81 7.16
CA ILE A 5 3.28 -8.72 6.92
C ILE A 5 4.42 -8.65 7.95
N PRO A 6 4.18 -8.86 9.27
CA PRO A 6 5.28 -8.85 10.22
C PRO A 6 6.39 -9.85 9.91
N ALA A 7 6.04 -11.01 9.35
CA ALA A 7 7.06 -12.00 8.96
C ALA A 7 7.92 -11.50 7.81
N ALA A 8 7.33 -10.82 6.82
CA ALA A 8 8.09 -10.23 5.72
C ALA A 8 9.04 -9.15 6.23
N LEU A 9 8.59 -8.29 7.13
CA LEU A 9 9.42 -7.25 7.72
C LEU A 9 10.56 -7.83 8.56
N ASN A 10 10.31 -8.92 9.28
CA ASN A 10 11.36 -9.60 10.04
C ASN A 10 12.44 -10.16 9.13
N ARG A 11 12.06 -10.68 7.95
CA ARG A 11 13.05 -11.12 6.97
C ARG A 11 13.90 -9.98 6.43
N LEU A 12 13.33 -8.81 6.26
CA LEU A 12 14.09 -7.63 5.84
C LEU A 12 15.14 -7.22 6.89
N SER A 13 14.84 -7.44 8.17
CA SER A 13 15.75 -7.06 9.25
C SER A 13 16.75 -8.14 9.64
N ALA A 14 16.52 -9.40 9.30
CA ALA A 14 17.30 -10.53 9.81
C ALA A 14 18.70 -10.63 9.23
N GLY A 15 18.96 -10.12 8.03
CA GLY A 15 20.24 -10.27 7.36
C GLY A 15 21.31 -9.24 7.71
N GLY A 16 20.99 -8.24 8.54
CA GLY A 16 21.86 -7.10 8.74
C GLY A 16 22.54 -6.96 10.10
N SER A 17 22.47 -7.99 10.93
CA SER A 17 22.86 -7.87 12.33
C SER A 17 24.35 -7.90 12.61
N ALA A 18 25.20 -8.20 11.64
CA ALA A 18 26.62 -8.49 11.88
C ALA A 18 27.48 -7.26 12.14
N MET A 19 27.02 -6.05 11.81
CA MET A 19 27.84 -4.84 11.91
C MET A 19 27.16 -3.78 12.77
N LYS A 20 27.82 -3.40 13.86
CA LYS A 20 27.33 -2.35 14.77
C LYS A 20 27.04 -1.03 14.06
N SER A 21 27.87 -0.66 13.09
CA SER A 21 27.70 0.58 12.32
C SER A 21 26.42 0.62 11.50
N MET A 22 25.82 -0.55 11.21
CA MET A 22 24.60 -0.65 10.43
C MET A 22 23.35 -0.88 11.29
N THR A 23 23.51 -1.14 12.58
CA THR A 23 22.38 -1.48 13.46
C THR A 23 21.35 -0.37 13.53
N SER A 24 21.78 0.89 13.65
CA SER A 24 20.83 2.02 13.71
C SER A 24 20.14 2.24 12.36
N TRP A 25 20.86 2.05 11.26
CA TRP A 25 20.24 2.13 9.92
C TRP A 25 19.18 1.04 9.72
N TRP A 26 19.50 -0.21 10.12
CA TRP A 26 18.54 -1.30 10.02
C TRP A 26 17.33 -1.08 10.90
N LYS A 27 17.51 -0.57 12.12
CA LYS A 27 16.39 -0.25 13.02
C LYS A 27 15.50 0.83 12.42
N LYS A 28 16.09 1.88 11.86
CA LYS A 28 15.32 2.95 11.22
C LYS A 28 14.57 2.43 10.00
N SER A 29 15.24 1.69 9.13
CA SER A 29 14.63 1.14 7.92
C SER A 29 13.47 0.19 8.25
N ARG A 30 13.63 -0.64 9.27
CA ARG A 30 12.57 -1.54 9.74
C ARG A 30 11.38 -0.76 10.29
N GLY A 31 11.66 0.27 11.09
CA GLY A 31 10.61 1.15 11.62
C GLY A 31 9.86 1.88 10.52
N ASP A 32 10.59 2.39 9.53
CA ASP A 32 9.99 3.07 8.38
C ASP A 32 9.13 2.13 7.55
N SER A 33 9.61 0.91 7.30
CA SER A 33 8.83 -0.10 6.59
C SER A 33 7.55 -0.47 7.33
N ARG A 34 7.63 -0.65 8.65
CA ARG A 34 6.46 -0.94 9.49
C ARG A 34 5.45 0.19 9.48
N ALA A 35 5.93 1.43 9.56
CA ALA A 35 5.05 2.60 9.53
C ALA A 35 4.28 2.68 8.21
N LEU A 36 4.96 2.45 7.09
CA LEU A 36 4.34 2.46 5.78
C LEU A 36 3.33 1.32 5.61
N ILE A 37 3.72 0.10 5.98
CA ILE A 37 2.82 -1.06 5.90
C ILE A 37 1.61 -0.87 6.82
N GLY A 38 1.82 -0.29 8.01
CA GLY A 38 0.72 0.05 8.90
C GLY A 38 -0.26 1.02 8.28
N GLU A 39 0.24 2.07 7.62
CA GLU A 39 -0.60 3.03 6.92
C GLU A 39 -1.40 2.36 5.79
N LEU A 40 -0.76 1.48 5.02
CA LEU A 40 -1.45 0.72 3.96
C LEU A 40 -2.55 -0.17 4.52
N LYS A 41 -2.30 -0.85 5.63
CA LYS A 41 -3.29 -1.71 6.28
C LYS A 41 -4.47 -0.91 6.81
N ASP A 42 -4.22 0.23 7.41
CA ASP A 42 -5.27 1.11 7.90
C ASP A 42 -6.12 1.62 6.75
N ASN A 43 -5.48 2.05 5.67
CA ASN A 43 -6.20 2.50 4.48
C ASN A 43 -7.05 1.38 3.88
N LEU A 44 -6.52 0.17 3.82
CA LEU A 44 -7.29 -0.98 3.34
C LEU A 44 -8.50 -1.23 4.22
N THR A 45 -8.35 -1.14 5.54
CA THR A 45 -9.45 -1.31 6.48
C THR A 45 -10.56 -0.28 6.24
N TYR A 46 -10.19 0.99 6.07
CA TYR A 46 -11.18 2.02 5.78
C TYR A 46 -11.90 1.78 4.45
N LEU A 47 -11.17 1.39 3.42
CA LEU A 47 -11.77 1.10 2.12
C LEU A 47 -12.63 -0.16 2.15
N ASP A 48 -12.27 -1.16 2.95
CA ASP A 48 -13.10 -2.34 3.17
C ASP A 48 -14.43 -1.97 3.84
N MET A 49 -14.42 -1.03 4.79
CA MET A 49 -15.66 -0.54 5.40
C MET A 49 -16.60 0.04 4.36
N VAL A 50 -16.08 0.78 3.39
CA VAL A 50 -16.89 1.35 2.31
C VAL A 50 -17.45 0.26 1.41
N ALA A 51 -16.61 -0.68 1.01
CA ALA A 51 -16.99 -1.68 0.01
C ALA A 51 -17.82 -2.83 0.58
N LEU A 52 -17.57 -3.21 1.84
CA LEU A 52 -18.16 -4.41 2.43
C LEU A 52 -19.22 -4.09 3.48
N ASP A 53 -19.06 -2.99 4.22
CA ASP A 53 -19.93 -2.64 5.34
C ASP A 53 -20.87 -1.49 5.05
N ASN A 54 -20.90 -1.03 3.80
CA ASN A 54 -21.76 0.08 3.35
C ASN A 54 -21.52 1.40 4.09
N VAL A 55 -20.33 1.61 4.63
CA VAL A 55 -19.96 2.89 5.23
C VAL A 55 -19.80 3.93 4.11
N PRO A 56 -20.42 5.11 4.21
CA PRO A 56 -20.25 6.15 3.20
C PRO A 56 -18.78 6.55 3.04
N LEU A 57 -18.32 6.71 1.81
CA LEU A 57 -16.95 7.10 1.53
C LEU A 57 -16.60 8.43 2.23
N GLY A 58 -17.56 9.35 2.32
CA GLY A 58 -17.34 10.62 3.01
C GLY A 58 -16.94 10.47 4.47
N ASP A 59 -17.37 9.40 5.14
CA ASP A 59 -17.04 9.16 6.54
C ASP A 59 -15.59 8.72 6.73
N VAL A 60 -14.97 8.14 5.71
CA VAL A 60 -13.60 7.61 5.80
C VAL A 60 -12.59 8.38 4.96
N ALA A 61 -13.02 9.18 4.01
CA ALA A 61 -12.13 9.89 3.10
C ALA A 61 -11.09 10.74 3.83
N GLU A 62 -11.48 11.42 4.90
CA GLU A 62 -10.57 12.23 5.71
C GLU A 62 -9.59 11.37 6.51
N LYS A 63 -9.98 10.15 6.84
CA LYS A 63 -9.19 9.23 7.66
C LYS A 63 -8.14 8.47 6.86
N LEU A 64 -8.31 8.38 5.53
CA LEU A 64 -7.28 7.82 4.67
C LEU A 64 -6.00 8.62 4.85
N SER A 65 -4.88 7.93 4.96
CA SER A 65 -3.61 8.57 5.28
C SER A 65 -2.58 8.37 4.18
N VAL A 66 -1.82 9.44 3.92
CA VAL A 66 -0.65 9.43 3.04
C VAL A 66 0.59 9.98 3.78
N VAL A 67 0.48 10.15 5.09
CA VAL A 67 1.49 10.83 5.92
C VAL A 67 2.82 10.10 5.88
N GLU A 68 2.81 8.80 6.14
CA GLU A 68 4.03 8.00 6.17
C GLU A 68 4.67 7.88 4.79
N TYR A 69 3.85 7.67 3.77
CA TYR A 69 4.34 7.62 2.40
C TYR A 69 5.05 8.92 2.00
N LYS A 70 4.41 10.06 2.26
CA LYS A 70 5.00 11.36 1.91
C LYS A 70 6.26 11.66 2.71
N ARG A 71 6.27 11.29 4.00
CA ARG A 71 7.47 11.44 4.83
C ARG A 71 8.64 10.65 4.26
N LEU A 72 8.40 9.38 3.97
CA LEU A 72 9.45 8.49 3.45
C LEU A 72 9.92 8.93 2.06
N ALA A 73 9.01 9.39 1.20
CA ALA A 73 9.38 9.91 -0.10
C ALA A 73 10.30 11.14 0.02
N ARG A 74 10.00 12.05 0.95
CA ARG A 74 10.85 13.22 1.20
C ARG A 74 12.22 12.84 1.74
N GLU A 75 12.29 11.77 2.52
CA GLU A 75 13.55 11.29 3.11
C GLU A 75 14.37 10.42 2.14
N GLY A 76 13.84 10.17 0.94
CA GLY A 76 14.54 9.38 -0.06
C GLY A 76 14.49 7.87 0.21
N PHE A 77 13.48 7.39 0.93
CA PHE A 77 13.32 5.96 1.20
C PHE A 77 13.21 5.16 -0.09
N GLY A 78 13.96 4.06 -0.19
CA GLY A 78 13.91 3.17 -1.35
C GLY A 78 12.75 2.19 -1.24
N PHE A 79 11.62 2.51 -1.86
CA PHE A 79 10.42 1.68 -1.75
C PHE A 79 10.61 0.27 -2.31
N ASN A 80 11.51 0.08 -3.27
CA ASN A 80 11.82 -1.26 -3.77
C ASN A 80 12.52 -2.13 -2.73
N THR A 81 13.01 -1.55 -1.63
CA THR A 81 13.58 -2.34 -0.53
C THR A 81 12.53 -3.10 0.28
N LEU A 82 11.26 -2.73 0.17
CA LEU A 82 10.17 -3.49 0.80
C LEU A 82 10.12 -4.93 0.27
N LYS A 83 10.34 -5.10 -1.01
CA LYS A 83 10.49 -6.38 -1.68
C LYS A 83 11.25 -6.14 -2.97
N ARG A 84 12.45 -6.67 -3.07
CA ARG A 84 13.31 -6.43 -4.23
C ARG A 84 12.89 -7.21 -5.46
N ALA A 85 12.21 -8.33 -5.29
CA ALA A 85 11.69 -9.10 -6.40
C ALA A 85 10.55 -8.35 -7.10
N LYS A 86 10.42 -8.55 -8.40
CA LYS A 86 9.29 -8.02 -9.15
C LYS A 86 8.01 -8.72 -8.75
N ILE A 87 6.88 -8.04 -8.96
CA ILE A 87 5.57 -8.58 -8.63
C ILE A 87 5.34 -9.86 -9.43
N GLU A 88 4.94 -10.91 -8.74
CA GLU A 88 4.71 -12.22 -9.35
C GLU A 88 3.48 -12.20 -10.26
N LYS A 89 3.55 -12.95 -11.36
CA LYS A 89 2.41 -13.14 -12.24
C LYS A 89 1.57 -14.29 -11.71
N TYR A 90 0.55 -13.97 -10.94
CA TYR A 90 -0.34 -14.99 -10.39
C TYR A 90 -1.35 -15.45 -11.44
N PRO A 91 -1.43 -16.74 -11.75
CA PRO A 91 -2.41 -17.24 -12.73
C PRO A 91 -3.86 -16.89 -12.36
N SER A 92 -4.15 -16.86 -11.06
CA SER A 92 -5.49 -16.52 -10.55
C SER A 92 -5.93 -15.09 -10.88
N LEU A 93 -5.00 -14.21 -11.24
CA LEU A 93 -5.30 -12.83 -11.60
C LEU A 93 -5.44 -12.63 -13.10
N GLY A 94 -5.29 -13.68 -13.89
CA GLY A 94 -5.46 -13.61 -15.33
C GLY A 94 -6.88 -13.13 -15.69
N GLY A 95 -6.96 -12.17 -16.61
CA GLY A 95 -8.22 -11.56 -17.00
C GLY A 95 -8.75 -10.50 -16.05
N THR A 96 -8.08 -10.24 -14.93
CA THR A 96 -8.45 -9.17 -14.01
C THR A 96 -7.61 -7.91 -14.27
N ASP A 97 -8.05 -6.78 -13.68
CA ASP A 97 -7.31 -5.52 -13.75
C ASP A 97 -5.94 -5.56 -13.03
N LEU A 98 -5.69 -6.56 -12.20
CA LEU A 98 -4.40 -6.75 -11.54
C LEU A 98 -3.37 -7.49 -12.39
N GLU A 99 -3.79 -8.11 -13.49
CA GLU A 99 -2.89 -8.89 -14.35
C GLU A 99 -1.69 -8.07 -14.85
N SER A 100 -1.93 -6.82 -15.20
CA SER A 100 -0.90 -5.94 -15.76
C SER A 100 0.22 -5.58 -14.77
N TRP A 101 0.02 -5.84 -13.48
CA TRP A 101 1.03 -5.54 -12.46
C TRP A 101 2.13 -6.59 -12.36
N GLY A 102 1.89 -7.78 -12.88
CA GLY A 102 2.91 -8.83 -12.90
C GLY A 102 4.15 -8.38 -13.67
N GLY A 103 5.33 -8.56 -13.06
CA GLY A 103 6.60 -8.15 -13.63
C GLY A 103 7.00 -6.71 -13.35
N LYS A 104 6.15 -5.92 -12.72
CA LYS A 104 6.49 -4.56 -12.32
C LYS A 104 7.17 -4.52 -10.95
N GLU A 105 7.81 -3.40 -10.65
CA GLU A 105 8.52 -3.24 -9.39
C GLU A 105 7.57 -2.83 -8.26
N THR A 106 7.97 -3.14 -7.03
CA THR A 106 7.22 -2.79 -5.82
C THR A 106 6.87 -1.30 -5.77
N GLU A 107 7.84 -0.44 -6.07
CA GLU A 107 7.64 1.02 -6.04
C GLU A 107 6.55 1.46 -7.01
N GLU A 108 6.49 0.87 -8.21
CA GLU A 108 5.49 1.26 -9.20
C GLU A 108 4.07 1.03 -8.68
N LEU A 109 3.83 -0.11 -8.06
CA LEU A 109 2.53 -0.42 -7.48
C LEU A 109 2.22 0.47 -6.29
N LEU A 110 3.21 0.69 -5.43
CA LEU A 110 3.05 1.54 -4.25
C LEU A 110 2.67 2.97 -4.63
N VAL A 111 3.39 3.55 -5.58
CA VAL A 111 3.11 4.91 -6.06
C VAL A 111 1.71 5.01 -6.65
N ALA A 112 1.31 4.02 -7.46
CA ALA A 112 -0.03 4.00 -8.05
C ALA A 112 -1.12 3.95 -6.98
N ILE A 113 -0.92 3.17 -5.91
CA ILE A 113 -1.87 3.12 -4.79
C ILE A 113 -2.01 4.49 -4.13
N TYR A 114 -0.88 5.10 -3.76
CA TYR A 114 -0.91 6.37 -3.04
C TYR A 114 -1.39 7.54 -3.88
N ASP A 115 -1.12 7.53 -5.18
CA ASP A 115 -1.68 8.53 -6.09
C ASP A 115 -3.22 8.49 -6.05
N LYS A 116 -3.79 7.29 -6.02
CA LYS A 116 -5.24 7.12 -5.99
C LYS A 116 -5.83 7.43 -4.61
N VAL A 117 -5.17 7.05 -3.53
CA VAL A 117 -5.59 7.43 -2.18
C VAL A 117 -5.60 8.95 -2.05
N ASN A 118 -4.53 9.59 -2.49
CA ASN A 118 -4.42 11.04 -2.43
C ASN A 118 -5.49 11.73 -3.29
N GLU A 119 -5.82 11.16 -4.44
CA GLU A 119 -6.88 11.65 -5.31
C GLU A 119 -8.24 11.66 -4.57
N ILE A 120 -8.56 10.60 -3.85
CA ILE A 120 -9.78 10.57 -3.03
C ILE A 120 -9.75 11.70 -2.00
N LYS A 121 -8.65 11.84 -1.26
CA LYS A 121 -8.53 12.87 -0.22
C LYS A 121 -8.69 14.28 -0.77
N LEU A 122 -8.16 14.54 -1.96
CA LEU A 122 -8.19 15.87 -2.55
C LEU A 122 -9.50 16.18 -3.27
N ARG A 123 -10.05 15.20 -3.97
CA ARG A 123 -11.22 15.42 -4.84
C ARG A 123 -12.55 15.15 -4.18
N PHE A 124 -12.63 14.13 -3.35
CA PHE A 124 -13.92 13.73 -2.78
C PHE A 124 -14.63 14.86 -2.04
N PRO A 125 -13.95 15.71 -1.23
CA PRO A 125 -14.62 16.81 -0.56
C PRO A 125 -15.33 17.78 -1.50
N HIS A 126 -14.87 17.87 -2.76
CA HIS A 126 -15.40 18.81 -3.74
C HIS A 126 -16.37 18.19 -4.73
N VAL A 127 -16.14 16.93 -5.09
CA VAL A 127 -16.88 16.26 -6.16
C VAL A 127 -17.47 14.92 -5.74
N GLY A 128 -17.61 14.68 -4.45
CA GLY A 128 -18.10 13.40 -3.91
C GLY A 128 -19.48 13.01 -4.40
N ASN A 129 -20.32 13.98 -4.74
CA ASN A 129 -21.67 13.75 -5.25
C ASN A 129 -21.71 13.55 -6.77
N SER A 130 -20.61 13.69 -7.46
CA SER A 130 -20.57 13.54 -8.92
C SER A 130 -20.57 12.08 -9.31
N LYS A 131 -21.58 11.67 -10.10
CA LYS A 131 -21.68 10.31 -10.60
C LYS A 131 -20.57 9.96 -11.62
N ASN A 132 -19.96 10.96 -12.22
CA ASN A 132 -18.93 10.76 -13.23
C ASN A 132 -17.64 10.13 -12.68
N TYR A 133 -17.40 10.26 -11.37
CA TYR A 133 -16.16 9.77 -10.77
C TYR A 133 -16.18 8.27 -10.46
N ARG A 134 -17.35 7.65 -10.42
CA ARG A 134 -17.49 6.22 -10.15
C ARG A 134 -16.64 5.81 -8.94
N TRP A 135 -16.89 6.44 -7.79
CA TRP A 135 -16.12 6.20 -6.57
C TRP A 135 -16.14 4.75 -6.12
N ASP A 136 -17.22 4.04 -6.37
CA ASP A 136 -17.34 2.61 -6.07
C ASP A 136 -16.27 1.78 -6.78
N ILE A 137 -16.06 2.05 -8.06
CA ILE A 137 -15.04 1.36 -8.86
C ILE A 137 -13.65 1.76 -8.39
N ARG A 138 -13.42 3.05 -8.13
CA ARG A 138 -12.12 3.56 -7.69
C ARG A 138 -11.73 2.96 -6.33
N VAL A 139 -12.66 2.89 -5.40
CA VAL A 139 -12.42 2.25 -4.08
C VAL A 139 -12.03 0.79 -4.27
N ASN A 140 -12.78 0.05 -5.07
CA ASN A 140 -12.47 -1.36 -5.31
C ASN A 140 -11.11 -1.58 -5.96
N ASN A 141 -10.75 -0.74 -6.92
CA ASN A 141 -9.45 -0.86 -7.58
C ASN A 141 -8.29 -0.60 -6.61
N ILE A 142 -8.43 0.38 -5.72
CA ILE A 142 -7.40 0.65 -4.71
C ILE A 142 -7.29 -0.53 -3.73
N ARG A 143 -8.42 -1.05 -3.27
CA ARG A 143 -8.45 -2.21 -2.36
C ARG A 143 -7.69 -3.39 -2.95
N LYS A 144 -7.95 -3.72 -4.21
CA LYS A 144 -7.29 -4.82 -4.90
C LYS A 144 -5.79 -4.60 -5.00
N ARG A 145 -5.37 -3.37 -5.32
CA ARG A 145 -3.95 -3.05 -5.46
C ARG A 145 -3.22 -3.09 -4.12
N ILE A 146 -3.84 -2.59 -3.05
CA ILE A 146 -3.25 -2.71 -1.70
C ILE A 146 -3.11 -4.19 -1.33
N TRP A 147 -4.16 -4.98 -1.57
CA TRP A 147 -4.10 -6.41 -1.31
C TRP A 147 -2.94 -7.08 -2.08
N LEU A 148 -2.78 -6.75 -3.35
CA LEU A 148 -1.70 -7.29 -4.16
C LEU A 148 -0.33 -6.89 -3.61
N LEU A 149 -0.16 -5.62 -3.22
CA LEU A 149 1.09 -5.14 -2.65
C LEU A 149 1.42 -5.87 -1.35
N LEU A 150 0.45 -5.99 -0.45
CA LEU A 150 0.67 -6.66 0.84
C LEU A 150 1.01 -8.15 0.63
N LYS A 151 0.33 -8.80 -0.31
CA LYS A 151 0.64 -10.17 -0.67
C LYS A 151 2.05 -10.31 -1.23
N HIS A 152 2.45 -9.39 -2.11
CA HIS A 152 3.78 -9.36 -2.71
C HIS A 152 4.87 -9.18 -1.65
N VAL A 153 4.71 -8.22 -0.76
CA VAL A 153 5.68 -7.95 0.30
C VAL A 153 5.79 -9.11 1.26
N ASN A 154 4.66 -9.75 1.58
CA ASN A 154 4.62 -10.88 2.50
C ASN A 154 5.18 -12.17 1.88
N GLY A 155 5.02 -12.33 0.60
CA GLY A 155 5.50 -13.52 -0.12
C GLY A 155 6.98 -13.50 -0.31
#